data_7e2fd1f1c299153c304194f3157adcab
#
_entry.id   7e2fd1f1c299153c304194f3157adcab
#
_cell.length_a   1.000
_cell.length_b   1.000
_cell.length_c   1.000
_cell.angle_alpha   90.00
_cell.angle_beta   90.00
_cell.angle_gamma   90.00
#
_symmetry.space_group_name_H-M   'P 1'
#
loop_
_entity.id
_entity.type
_entity.pdbx_description
1 polymer ?
#
loop_
_entity_poly.entity_id
_entity_poly.type
_entity_poly.pdbx_seq_one_letter_code
_entity_poly.pdbx_strand_id
1 'polypeptide(L)'
;MNPILTTIITGVCTVIVAIITSSWFAKKMTKDDRIDELAKDIKDIKERQKTIEQTVTTWQKCDENLKEANVALLKERFDYIGNKALEKGSITITDLNAITRLSIPYFKLDDEDGTGHNLLERVKKLPLENENYERRKDA
;
A
#
# COMPACT_ATOMS: atom_id res chain seq x y z
N MET A 1 -5.39 -11.95 12.16
CA MET A 1 -3.95 -11.99 12.51
C MET A 1 -3.15 -11.89 11.23
N ASN A 2 -2.22 -10.95 11.12
CA ASN A 2 -1.51 -10.65 9.87
C ASN A 2 -0.58 -11.83 9.50
N PRO A 3 -0.70 -12.48 8.31
CA PRO A 3 0.08 -13.65 7.94
C PRO A 3 1.60 -13.40 7.97
N ILE A 4 2.01 -12.17 7.71
CA ILE A 4 3.42 -11.75 7.76
C ILE A 4 3.95 -11.82 9.21
N LEU A 5 3.16 -11.39 10.18
CA LEU A 5 3.55 -11.42 11.59
C LEU A 5 3.72 -12.87 12.09
N THR A 6 2.83 -13.75 11.67
CA THR A 6 2.87 -15.19 12.01
C THR A 6 4.13 -15.83 11.43
N THR A 7 4.50 -15.52 10.19
CA THR A 7 5.70 -16.06 9.53
C THR A 7 6.98 -15.58 10.22
N ILE A 8 7.05 -14.32 10.63
CA ILE A 8 8.22 -13.78 11.37
C ILE A 8 8.35 -14.44 12.74
N ILE A 9 7.26 -14.58 13.48
CA ILE A 9 7.26 -15.23 14.80
C ILE A 9 7.69 -16.71 14.69
N THR A 10 7.17 -17.43 13.68
CA THR A 10 7.54 -18.83 13.46
C THR A 10 9.02 -18.95 13.08
N GLY A 11 9.55 -18.05 12.24
CA GLY A 11 10.96 -18.03 11.87
C GLY A 11 11.89 -17.80 13.06
N VAL A 12 11.54 -16.86 13.94
CA VAL A 12 12.31 -16.59 15.18
C VAL A 12 12.29 -17.78 16.12
N CYS A 13 11.15 -18.43 16.32
CA CYS A 13 11.03 -19.63 17.16
C CYS A 13 11.86 -20.79 16.60
N THR A 14 11.93 -21.00 15.30
CA THR A 14 12.73 -22.06 14.67
C THR A 14 14.23 -21.86 14.88
N VAL A 15 14.70 -20.62 14.78
CA VAL A 15 16.11 -20.27 15.04
C VAL A 15 16.47 -20.51 16.51
N ILE A 16 15.60 -20.17 17.45
CA ILE A 16 15.82 -20.42 18.89
C ILE A 16 15.93 -21.91 19.17
N VAL A 17 15.04 -22.72 18.61
CA VAL A 17 15.07 -24.19 18.76
C VAL A 17 16.35 -24.78 18.17
N ALA A 18 16.80 -24.32 17.01
CA ALA A 18 18.03 -24.77 16.37
C ALA A 18 19.28 -24.45 17.20
N ILE A 19 19.34 -23.31 17.88
CA ILE A 19 20.44 -22.91 18.76
C ILE A 19 20.44 -23.80 20.02
N ILE A 20 19.28 -24.08 20.59
CA ILE A 20 19.13 -24.90 21.80
C ILE A 20 19.51 -26.38 21.52
N THR A 21 19.22 -26.87 20.32
CA THR A 21 19.46 -28.28 19.95
C THR A 21 20.86 -28.55 19.41
N SER A 22 21.69 -27.52 19.16
CA SER A 22 23.00 -27.73 18.60
C SER A 22 23.97 -28.38 19.65
N SER A 23 24.36 -29.60 19.37
CA SER A 23 25.26 -30.42 20.21
C SER A 23 26.65 -29.81 20.40
N TRP A 24 27.04 -28.83 19.60
CA TRP A 24 28.29 -28.09 19.69
C TRP A 24 28.31 -27.18 20.93
N PHE A 25 27.18 -26.60 21.29
CA PHE A 25 27.02 -25.78 22.49
C PHE A 25 27.17 -26.59 23.77
N ALA A 26 26.79 -27.86 23.74
CA ALA A 26 26.84 -28.76 24.90
C ALA A 26 28.23 -29.11 25.37
N LYS A 27 29.25 -28.99 24.51
CA LYS A 27 30.62 -29.46 24.80
C LYS A 27 31.60 -28.40 25.32
N LYS A 28 31.28 -27.11 25.18
CA LYS A 28 32.26 -26.02 25.36
C LYS A 28 32.07 -25.14 26.59
N MET A 29 30.92 -25.18 27.24
CA MET A 29 30.59 -24.31 28.38
C MET A 29 30.15 -25.11 29.60
N THR A 30 30.43 -24.59 30.79
CA THR A 30 29.86 -25.12 32.03
C THR A 30 28.34 -24.89 32.04
N LYS A 31 27.61 -25.65 32.83
CA LYS A 31 26.14 -25.59 32.86
C LYS A 31 25.64 -24.19 33.24
N ASP A 32 26.33 -23.52 34.14
CA ASP A 32 25.95 -22.20 34.64
C ASP A 32 26.25 -21.11 33.60
N ASP A 33 27.44 -21.14 32.96
CA ASP A 33 27.80 -20.20 31.87
C ASP A 33 26.82 -20.26 30.68
N ARG A 34 26.32 -21.47 30.38
CA ARG A 34 25.35 -21.69 29.32
C ARG A 34 23.98 -21.11 29.65
N ILE A 35 23.56 -21.17 30.92
CA ILE A 35 22.29 -20.60 31.36
C ILE A 35 22.33 -19.08 31.29
N ASP A 36 23.44 -18.49 31.72
CA ASP A 36 23.61 -17.01 31.70
C ASP A 36 23.67 -16.47 30.26
N GLU A 37 24.36 -17.15 29.36
CA GLU A 37 24.41 -16.77 27.94
C GLU A 37 23.04 -16.90 27.29
N LEU A 38 22.30 -17.99 27.52
CA LEU A 38 20.93 -18.15 27.03
C LEU A 38 19.98 -17.08 27.59
N ALA A 39 20.12 -16.73 28.84
CA ALA A 39 19.32 -15.69 29.48
C ALA A 39 19.56 -14.31 28.81
N LYS A 40 20.84 -14.02 28.49
CA LYS A 40 21.22 -12.81 27.74
C LYS A 40 20.64 -12.81 26.32
N ASP A 41 20.79 -13.92 25.60
CA ASP A 41 20.25 -14.05 24.23
C ASP A 41 18.73 -13.90 24.20
N ILE A 42 18.03 -14.49 25.18
CA ILE A 42 16.57 -14.33 25.32
C ILE A 42 16.21 -12.86 25.57
N LYS A 43 16.98 -12.13 26.36
CA LYS A 43 16.76 -10.72 26.60
C LYS A 43 16.95 -9.90 25.31
N ASP A 44 18.05 -10.14 24.60
CA ASP A 44 18.37 -9.45 23.35
C ASP A 44 17.30 -9.74 22.26
N ILE A 45 16.81 -10.97 22.19
CA ILE A 45 15.72 -11.36 21.28
C ILE A 45 14.43 -10.63 21.64
N LYS A 46 14.07 -10.53 22.91
CA LYS A 46 12.88 -9.79 23.36
C LYS A 46 12.97 -8.31 23.02
N GLU A 47 14.14 -7.69 23.18
CA GLU A 47 14.35 -6.28 22.82
C GLU A 47 14.22 -6.08 21.30
N ARG A 48 14.82 -6.96 20.50
CA ARG A 48 14.67 -6.92 19.02
C ARG A 48 13.23 -7.15 18.59
N GLN A 49 12.52 -8.08 19.21
CA GLN A 49 11.11 -8.32 18.93
C GLN A 49 10.27 -7.06 19.18
N LYS A 50 10.47 -6.38 20.31
CA LYS A 50 9.79 -5.13 20.63
C LYS A 50 10.07 -4.04 19.60
N THR A 51 11.32 -3.93 19.16
CA THR A 51 11.71 -2.96 18.11
C THR A 51 11.03 -3.27 16.78
N ILE A 52 10.96 -4.56 16.39
CA ILE A 52 10.28 -5.00 15.17
C ILE A 52 8.78 -4.69 15.26
N GLU A 53 8.13 -4.97 16.36
CA GLU A 53 6.70 -4.68 16.57
C GLU A 53 6.41 -3.17 16.43
N GLN A 54 7.24 -2.32 17.03
CA GLN A 54 7.13 -0.87 16.91
C GLN A 54 7.31 -0.40 15.45
N THR A 55 8.32 -0.96 14.78
CA THR A 55 8.60 -0.64 13.38
C THR A 55 7.44 -1.04 12.48
N VAL A 56 6.90 -2.25 12.64
CA VAL A 56 5.75 -2.75 11.87
C VAL A 56 4.52 -1.85 12.08
N THR A 57 4.24 -1.47 13.33
CA THR A 57 3.11 -0.56 13.63
C THR A 57 3.29 0.80 12.95
N THR A 58 4.51 1.33 12.97
CA THR A 58 4.82 2.61 12.31
C THR A 58 4.64 2.51 10.79
N TRP A 59 5.09 1.40 10.19
CA TRP A 59 4.93 1.16 8.76
C TRP A 59 3.47 0.99 8.35
N GLN A 60 2.67 0.28 9.15
CA GLN A 60 1.23 0.14 8.90
C GLN A 60 0.54 1.51 8.88
N LYS A 61 0.83 2.35 9.85
CA LYS A 61 0.28 3.71 9.89
C LYS A 61 0.74 4.58 8.71
N CYS A 62 2.00 4.44 8.30
CA CYS A 62 2.51 5.14 7.12
C CYS A 62 1.81 4.67 5.84
N ASP A 63 1.59 3.37 5.70
CA ASP A 63 0.90 2.76 4.55
C ASP A 63 -0.57 3.22 4.46
N GLU A 64 -1.28 3.28 5.59
CA GLU A 64 -2.64 3.82 5.67
C GLU A 64 -2.68 5.30 5.23
N ASN A 65 -1.78 6.14 5.76
CA ASN A 65 -1.71 7.54 5.37
C ASN A 65 -1.39 7.71 3.88
N LEU A 66 -0.50 6.90 3.33
CA LEU A 66 -0.18 6.91 1.90
C LEU A 66 -1.37 6.47 1.05
N LYS A 67 -2.13 5.47 1.51
CA LYS A 67 -3.35 5.03 0.84
C LYS A 67 -4.37 6.16 0.80
N GLU A 68 -4.66 6.80 1.94
CA GLU A 68 -5.59 7.92 2.03
C GLU A 68 -5.17 9.09 1.12
N ALA A 69 -3.90 9.48 1.14
CA ALA A 69 -3.38 10.54 0.29
C ALA A 69 -3.50 10.20 -1.20
N ASN A 70 -3.20 8.97 -1.58
CA ASN A 70 -3.34 8.51 -2.97
C ASN A 70 -4.80 8.51 -3.43
N VAL A 71 -5.73 8.05 -2.58
CA VAL A 71 -7.17 8.10 -2.87
C VAL A 71 -7.61 9.54 -3.08
N ALA A 72 -7.26 10.45 -2.19
CA ALA A 72 -7.63 11.86 -2.30
C ALA A 72 -7.13 12.50 -3.62
N LEU A 73 -5.87 12.25 -3.98
CA LEU A 73 -5.28 12.75 -5.23
C LEU A 73 -5.94 12.15 -6.48
N LEU A 74 -6.22 10.86 -6.47
CA LEU A 74 -6.90 10.19 -7.58
C LEU A 74 -8.32 10.71 -7.75
N LYS A 75 -9.06 10.86 -6.64
CA LYS A 75 -10.41 11.40 -6.62
C LYS A 75 -10.45 12.83 -7.13
N GLU A 76 -9.61 13.70 -6.60
CA GLU A 76 -9.52 15.11 -7.05
C GLU A 76 -9.28 15.20 -8.56
N ARG A 77 -8.31 14.45 -9.06
CA ARG A 77 -7.97 14.47 -10.49
C ARG A 77 -9.06 13.88 -11.36
N PHE A 78 -9.68 12.81 -10.92
CA PHE A 78 -10.78 12.15 -11.60
C PHE A 78 -12.00 13.08 -11.67
N ASP A 79 -12.39 13.66 -10.54
CA ASP A 79 -13.53 14.60 -10.46
C ASP A 79 -13.28 15.87 -11.27
N TYR A 80 -12.05 16.40 -11.23
CA TYR A 80 -11.68 17.56 -12.03
C TYR A 80 -11.88 17.32 -13.53
N ILE A 81 -11.36 16.21 -14.06
CA ILE A 81 -11.49 15.88 -15.48
C ILE A 81 -12.96 15.63 -15.83
N GLY A 82 -13.65 14.84 -15.01
CA GLY A 82 -15.03 14.47 -15.23
C GLY A 82 -15.99 15.66 -15.23
N ASN A 83 -15.92 16.50 -14.20
CA ASN A 83 -16.78 17.66 -14.06
C ASN A 83 -16.50 18.71 -15.16
N LYS A 84 -15.22 18.96 -15.47
CA LYS A 84 -14.84 19.85 -16.57
C LYS A 84 -15.43 19.40 -17.91
N ALA A 85 -15.39 18.08 -18.18
CA ALA A 85 -15.99 17.53 -19.40
C ALA A 85 -17.52 17.69 -19.42
N LEU A 86 -18.18 17.46 -18.28
CA LEU A 86 -19.63 17.64 -18.14
C LEU A 86 -20.07 19.11 -18.29
N GLU A 87 -19.33 20.05 -17.72
CA GLU A 87 -19.57 21.49 -17.86
C GLU A 87 -19.41 21.95 -19.31
N LYS A 88 -18.41 21.43 -20.00
CA LYS A 88 -18.16 21.73 -21.42
C LYS A 88 -19.14 21.04 -22.34
N GLY A 89 -19.78 19.96 -21.91
CA GLY A 89 -20.68 19.14 -22.71
C GLY A 89 -20.00 18.30 -23.79
N SER A 90 -18.67 18.19 -23.72
CA SER A 90 -17.82 17.42 -24.66
C SER A 90 -16.53 17.00 -23.99
N ILE A 91 -15.86 16.00 -24.53
CA ILE A 91 -14.60 15.50 -24.00
C ILE A 91 -13.57 15.26 -25.10
N THR A 92 -12.29 15.57 -24.83
CA THR A 92 -11.20 15.21 -25.73
C THR A 92 -10.86 13.72 -25.61
N ILE A 93 -10.29 13.13 -26.64
CA ILE A 93 -9.80 11.74 -26.60
C ILE A 93 -8.73 11.55 -25.52
N THR A 94 -7.92 12.58 -25.32
CA THR A 94 -6.86 12.59 -24.30
C THR A 94 -7.44 12.55 -22.89
N ASP A 95 -8.44 13.38 -22.60
CA ASP A 95 -9.11 13.42 -21.29
C ASP A 95 -9.92 12.15 -21.03
N LEU A 96 -10.59 11.60 -22.05
CA LEU A 96 -11.30 10.33 -21.94
C LEU A 96 -10.37 9.18 -21.60
N ASN A 97 -9.21 9.11 -22.24
CA ASN A 97 -8.19 8.12 -21.91
C ASN A 97 -7.61 8.34 -20.51
N ALA A 98 -7.39 9.60 -20.11
CA ALA A 98 -6.87 9.93 -18.80
C ALA A 98 -7.85 9.51 -17.68
N ILE A 99 -9.14 9.88 -17.78
CA ILE A 99 -10.14 9.52 -16.77
C ILE A 99 -10.37 8.01 -16.72
N THR A 100 -10.33 7.32 -17.85
CA THR A 100 -10.45 5.85 -17.90
C THR A 100 -9.27 5.16 -17.22
N ARG A 101 -8.04 5.67 -17.40
CA ARG A 101 -6.87 5.13 -16.70
C ARG A 101 -6.89 5.41 -15.19
N LEU A 102 -7.33 6.60 -14.79
CA LEU A 102 -7.47 6.98 -13.39
C LEU A 102 -8.55 6.18 -12.68
N SER A 103 -9.62 5.78 -13.36
CA SER A 103 -10.71 5.03 -12.78
C SER A 103 -10.27 3.66 -12.24
N ILE A 104 -9.30 2.99 -12.88
CA ILE A 104 -8.85 1.66 -12.50
C ILE A 104 -8.27 1.62 -11.07
N PRO A 105 -7.24 2.42 -10.73
CA PRO A 105 -6.72 2.45 -9.37
C PRO A 105 -7.71 3.10 -8.39
N TYR A 106 -8.47 4.12 -8.80
CA TYR A 106 -9.43 4.78 -7.93
C TYR A 106 -10.51 3.81 -7.46
N PHE A 107 -11.20 3.13 -8.36
CA PHE A 107 -12.26 2.17 -8.01
C PHE A 107 -11.74 0.95 -7.22
N LYS A 108 -10.47 0.61 -7.37
CA LYS A 108 -9.85 -0.45 -6.57
C LYS A 108 -9.56 -0.04 -5.13
N LEU A 109 -9.28 1.23 -4.91
CA LEU A 109 -8.88 1.75 -3.62
C LEU A 109 -10.06 2.28 -2.79
N ASP A 110 -11.01 2.97 -3.46
CA ASP A 110 -12.13 3.61 -2.81
C ASP A 110 -13.17 4.09 -3.84
N ASP A 111 -14.25 3.35 -4.02
CA ASP A 111 -15.46 3.80 -4.71
C ASP A 111 -16.68 3.11 -4.09
N GLU A 112 -16.75 3.16 -2.76
CA GLU A 112 -17.79 2.48 -1.98
C GLU A 112 -19.18 3.04 -2.27
N ASP A 113 -19.30 4.33 -2.60
CA ASP A 113 -20.57 5.01 -2.88
C ASP A 113 -20.98 4.96 -4.37
N GLY A 114 -20.13 4.45 -5.25
CA GLY A 114 -20.39 4.33 -6.69
C GLY A 114 -20.48 5.68 -7.44
N THR A 115 -20.13 6.79 -6.80
CA THR A 115 -20.18 8.13 -7.43
C THR A 115 -19.21 8.25 -8.59
N GLY A 116 -18.02 7.67 -8.45
CA GLY A 116 -17.01 7.63 -9.50
C GLY A 116 -17.47 6.84 -10.73
N HIS A 117 -18.13 5.71 -10.55
CA HIS A 117 -18.71 4.94 -11.64
C HIS A 117 -19.77 5.75 -12.38
N ASN A 118 -20.68 6.42 -11.67
CA ASN A 118 -21.69 7.27 -12.25
C ASN A 118 -21.08 8.42 -13.07
N LEU A 119 -20.05 9.08 -12.55
CA LEU A 119 -19.36 10.15 -13.24
C LEU A 119 -18.72 9.64 -14.54
N LEU A 120 -18.01 8.52 -14.49
CA LEU A 120 -17.37 7.92 -15.66
C LEU A 120 -18.39 7.57 -16.76
N GLU A 121 -19.52 6.97 -16.39
CA GLU A 121 -20.57 6.60 -17.34
C GLU A 121 -21.23 7.83 -18.00
N ARG A 122 -21.39 8.92 -17.27
CA ARG A 122 -21.88 10.20 -17.83
C ARG A 122 -20.88 10.80 -18.80
N VAL A 123 -19.59 10.78 -18.43
CA VAL A 123 -18.51 11.31 -19.26
C VAL A 123 -18.35 10.52 -20.57
N LYS A 124 -18.45 9.19 -20.52
CA LYS A 124 -18.38 8.33 -21.71
C LYS A 124 -19.50 8.59 -22.73
N LYS A 125 -20.61 9.16 -22.30
CA LYS A 125 -21.75 9.51 -23.19
C LYS A 125 -21.57 10.87 -23.86
N LEU A 126 -20.57 11.65 -23.48
CA LEU A 126 -20.31 12.95 -24.09
C LEU A 126 -19.77 12.81 -25.53
N PRO A 127 -20.10 13.75 -26.43
CA PRO A 127 -19.49 13.78 -27.74
C PRO A 127 -17.99 14.06 -27.65
N LEU A 128 -17.20 13.38 -28.50
CA LEU A 128 -15.77 13.62 -28.62
C LEU A 128 -15.51 14.96 -29.34
N GLU A 129 -14.62 15.75 -28.74
CA GLU A 129 -14.12 16.95 -29.40
C GLU A 129 -13.21 16.59 -30.57
N ASN A 130 -13.43 17.25 -31.70
CA ASN A 130 -12.52 17.20 -32.84
C ASN A 130 -11.34 18.15 -32.56
N GLU A 131 -10.23 17.60 -32.07
CA GLU A 131 -9.00 18.37 -31.78
C GLU A 131 -8.46 19.18 -32.98
N ASN A 132 -8.91 18.86 -34.18
CA ASN A 132 -8.54 19.59 -35.43
C ASN A 132 -9.25 20.92 -35.61
N TYR A 133 -10.29 21.24 -34.84
CA TYR A 133 -11.06 22.47 -35.03
C TYR A 133 -10.45 23.69 -34.33
N GLU A 134 -9.77 23.49 -33.20
CA GLU A 134 -9.18 24.61 -32.45
C GLU A 134 -7.87 25.10 -33.06
N ARG A 135 -7.02 24.22 -33.62
CA ARG A 135 -5.76 24.63 -34.28
C ARG A 135 -5.94 25.53 -35.51
N ARG A 136 -7.16 25.60 -36.07
CA ARG A 136 -7.48 26.46 -37.23
C ARG A 136 -8.01 27.84 -36.84
N LYS A 137 -8.33 28.09 -35.58
CA LYS A 137 -8.79 29.41 -35.11
C LYS A 137 -7.65 30.34 -34.71
N ASP A 138 -6.46 29.75 -34.42
CA ASP A 138 -5.27 30.48 -33.97
C ASP A 138 -4.23 30.66 -35.11
N ALA A 139 -4.59 30.33 -36.35
CA ALA A 139 -3.79 30.52 -37.55
C ALA A 139 -4.43 31.58 -38.46
#